data_525a5c173f39ea2f88098598ef09ec3f
#
_entry.id   525a5c173f39ea2f88098598ef09ec3f
#
_cell.length_a   1.000
_cell.length_b   1.000
_cell.length_c   1.000
_cell.angle_alpha   90.00
_cell.angle_beta   90.00
_cell.angle_gamma   90.00
#
_symmetry.space_group_name_H-M   'P 1'
#
loop_
_entity.id
_entity.type
_entity.pdbx_description
1 polymer ?
#
loop_
_entity_poly.entity_id
_entity_poly.type
_entity_poly.pdbx_seq_one_letter_code
_entity_poly.pdbx_strand_id
1 'polypeptide(L)'
;MSVKVAINGFGRIGRLAFRQMFGAEGFEVVAINDLTSPKMLAHLLKYDSTQGNYAAQGHVVEAGEDNIVVDGKKITIYAKANAAELPWGELGVDVVLECTGFYTSKAKAQAHIDAGAKKVVISAPAGNDLEALSAEHLTESQTADTAKTIDSNFNRHGEFLHFSLLLLQYIRLFF
;
A
#
# COMPACT_ATOMS: atom_id res chain seq x y z
N MET A 1 -13.78 -10.52 9.95
CA MET A 1 -12.54 -9.88 10.45
C MET A 1 -11.99 -9.04 9.33
N SER A 2 -11.49 -7.84 9.60
CA SER A 2 -10.83 -7.00 8.59
C SER A 2 -9.32 -7.29 8.55
N VAL A 3 -8.76 -7.26 7.35
CA VAL A 3 -7.31 -7.34 7.13
C VAL A 3 -6.68 -6.02 7.52
N LYS A 4 -5.74 -6.02 8.44
CA LYS A 4 -4.99 -4.82 8.87
C LYS A 4 -3.87 -4.54 7.88
N VAL A 5 -3.97 -3.40 7.21
CA VAL A 5 -3.03 -2.98 6.17
C VAL A 5 -2.21 -1.79 6.65
N ALA A 6 -0.89 -1.87 6.48
CA ALA A 6 0.00 -0.72 6.56
C ALA A 6 0.53 -0.35 5.17
N ILE A 7 0.77 0.93 4.95
CA ILE A 7 1.29 1.43 3.66
C ILE A 7 2.68 2.01 3.90
N ASN A 8 3.69 1.44 3.26
CA ASN A 8 5.05 1.99 3.26
C ASN A 8 5.29 2.77 1.96
N GLY A 9 5.39 4.09 2.06
CA GLY A 9 5.43 5.02 0.94
C GLY A 9 4.04 5.54 0.56
N PHE A 10 3.73 6.77 0.96
CA PHE A 10 2.46 7.43 0.68
C PHE A 10 2.56 8.37 -0.52
N GLY A 11 3.32 7.94 -1.52
CA GLY A 11 3.43 8.55 -2.82
C GLY A 11 2.15 8.37 -3.65
N ARG A 12 2.26 8.46 -4.96
CA ARG A 12 1.10 8.37 -5.86
C ARG A 12 0.36 7.04 -5.71
N ILE A 13 1.09 5.92 -5.74
CA ILE A 13 0.50 4.57 -5.62
C ILE A 13 -0.10 4.34 -4.24
N GLY A 14 0.64 4.66 -3.16
CA GLY A 14 0.15 4.46 -1.79
C GLY A 14 -1.13 5.24 -1.50
N ARG A 15 -1.24 6.48 -1.97
CA ARG A 15 -2.47 7.28 -1.81
C ARG A 15 -3.65 6.73 -2.58
N LEU A 16 -3.43 6.21 -3.79
CA LEU A 16 -4.51 5.60 -4.57
C LEU A 16 -4.99 4.29 -3.93
N ALA A 17 -4.07 3.44 -3.50
CA ALA A 17 -4.40 2.23 -2.76
C ALA A 17 -5.17 2.56 -1.47
N PHE A 18 -4.72 3.60 -0.73
CA PHE A 18 -5.44 4.09 0.44
C PHE A 18 -6.88 4.46 0.13
N ARG A 19 -7.12 5.31 -0.88
CA ARG A 19 -8.48 5.75 -1.26
C ARG A 19 -9.40 4.58 -1.61
N GLN A 20 -8.87 3.51 -2.17
CA GLN A 20 -9.64 2.32 -2.52
C GLN A 20 -9.94 1.41 -1.31
N MET A 21 -9.03 1.35 -0.34
CA MET A 21 -9.18 0.50 0.86
C MET A 21 -9.93 1.21 1.97
N PHE A 22 -9.83 2.54 2.05
CA PHE A 22 -10.46 3.31 3.13
C PHE A 22 -11.99 3.23 3.02
N GLY A 23 -12.62 2.67 4.05
CA GLY A 23 -14.07 2.41 4.07
C GLY A 23 -14.51 1.16 3.31
N ALA A 24 -13.62 0.48 2.59
CA ALA A 24 -13.96 -0.76 1.91
C ALA A 24 -14.13 -1.92 2.92
N GLU A 25 -15.16 -2.74 2.72
CA GLU A 25 -15.40 -3.90 3.55
C GLU A 25 -14.23 -4.89 3.50
N GLY A 26 -13.83 -5.41 4.67
CA GLY A 26 -12.74 -6.37 4.79
C GLY A 26 -11.34 -5.75 4.93
N PHE A 27 -11.20 -4.43 4.87
CA PHE A 27 -9.91 -3.75 5.01
C PHE A 27 -9.89 -2.73 6.14
N GLU A 28 -8.75 -2.63 6.80
CA GLU A 28 -8.47 -1.60 7.78
C GLU A 28 -7.06 -1.06 7.59
N VAL A 29 -6.94 0.18 7.08
CA VAL A 29 -5.64 0.86 7.05
C VAL A 29 -5.32 1.36 8.45
N VAL A 30 -4.29 0.80 9.06
CA VAL A 30 -3.91 1.06 10.45
C VAL A 30 -2.75 2.04 10.59
N ALA A 31 -1.86 2.11 9.61
CA ALA A 31 -0.68 2.95 9.65
C ALA A 31 -0.13 3.28 8.26
N ILE A 32 0.60 4.38 8.19
CA ILE A 32 1.35 4.82 7.01
C ILE A 32 2.79 5.11 7.45
N ASN A 33 3.77 4.75 6.65
CA ASN A 33 5.14 5.22 6.80
C ASN A 33 5.54 6.05 5.57
N ASP A 34 5.95 7.28 5.79
CA ASP A 34 6.50 8.17 4.74
C ASP A 34 7.38 9.24 5.40
N LEU A 35 8.46 9.64 4.74
CA LEU A 35 9.38 10.66 5.25
C LEU A 35 8.86 12.10 5.11
N THR A 36 7.75 12.27 4.39
CA THR A 36 7.09 13.55 4.17
C THR A 36 6.20 13.90 5.37
N SER A 37 6.07 15.20 5.68
CA SER A 37 5.27 15.66 6.82
C SER A 37 3.78 15.29 6.68
N PRO A 38 3.08 15.00 7.79
CA PRO A 38 1.65 14.69 7.79
C PRO A 38 0.80 15.74 7.10
N LYS A 39 1.15 17.03 7.27
CA LYS A 39 0.46 18.15 6.62
C LYS A 39 0.54 18.07 5.10
N MET A 40 1.72 17.74 4.57
CA MET A 40 1.89 17.58 3.12
C MET A 40 1.17 16.32 2.62
N LEU A 41 1.25 15.22 3.35
CA LEU A 41 0.58 13.97 2.99
C LEU A 41 -0.94 14.13 2.96
N ALA A 42 -1.53 14.82 3.95
CA ALA A 42 -2.95 15.15 3.97
C ALA A 42 -3.34 16.04 2.78
N HIS A 43 -2.52 17.04 2.44
CA HIS A 43 -2.75 17.88 1.26
C HIS A 43 -2.74 17.05 -0.03
N LEU A 44 -1.72 16.20 -0.20
CA LEU A 44 -1.59 15.35 -1.38
C LEU A 44 -2.68 14.28 -1.47
N LEU A 45 -3.18 13.77 -0.33
CA LEU A 45 -4.33 12.88 -0.31
C LEU A 45 -5.61 13.59 -0.73
N LYS A 46 -5.79 14.83 -0.27
CA LYS A 46 -6.97 15.62 -0.55
C LYS A 46 -7.05 16.05 -2.01
N TYR A 47 -5.93 16.46 -2.59
CA TYR A 47 -5.86 17.02 -3.93
C TYR A 47 -5.01 16.13 -4.83
N ASP A 48 -5.64 15.44 -5.77
CA ASP A 48 -4.98 14.64 -6.77
C ASP A 48 -5.39 15.12 -8.17
N SER A 49 -4.42 15.38 -9.04
CA SER A 49 -4.67 15.89 -10.38
C SER A 49 -5.31 14.87 -11.31
N THR A 50 -5.15 13.59 -11.00
CA THR A 50 -5.64 12.48 -11.82
C THR A 50 -6.95 11.92 -11.30
N GLN A 51 -7.03 11.68 -9.97
CA GLN A 51 -8.19 11.07 -9.32
C GLN A 51 -9.15 12.10 -8.70
N GLY A 52 -8.86 13.37 -8.92
CA GLY A 52 -9.68 14.46 -8.45
C GLY A 52 -9.57 14.76 -6.94
N ASN A 53 -10.39 15.70 -6.52
CA ASN A 53 -10.42 16.15 -5.13
C ASN A 53 -11.17 15.13 -4.25
N TYR A 54 -10.49 14.54 -3.28
CA TYR A 54 -11.06 13.55 -2.36
C TYR A 54 -12.14 14.17 -1.46
N ALA A 55 -11.99 15.46 -1.10
CA ALA A 55 -13.04 16.18 -0.38
C ALA A 55 -14.32 16.39 -1.24
N ALA A 56 -14.18 16.56 -2.55
CA ALA A 56 -15.35 16.65 -3.44
C ALA A 56 -16.08 15.29 -3.60
N GLN A 57 -15.40 14.19 -3.23
CA GLN A 57 -15.97 12.85 -3.17
C GLN A 57 -16.65 12.56 -1.81
N GLY A 58 -16.73 13.56 -0.92
CA GLY A 58 -17.41 13.47 0.37
C GLY A 58 -16.48 13.15 1.56
N HIS A 59 -15.17 13.08 1.36
CA HIS A 59 -14.22 12.75 2.43
C HIS A 59 -13.61 13.99 3.09
N VAL A 60 -13.54 13.99 4.43
CA VAL A 60 -12.86 15.03 5.21
C VAL A 60 -11.46 14.56 5.55
N VAL A 61 -10.44 15.33 5.15
CA VAL A 61 -9.03 15.01 5.40
C VAL A 61 -8.40 16.14 6.21
N GLU A 62 -7.87 15.82 7.37
CA GLU A 62 -7.18 16.74 8.26
C GLU A 62 -5.77 16.21 8.61
N ALA A 63 -4.84 17.12 8.90
CA ALA A 63 -3.51 16.77 9.34
C ALA A 63 -3.38 16.99 10.84
N GLY A 64 -2.90 16.00 11.57
CA GLY A 64 -2.40 16.16 12.93
C GLY A 64 -0.89 16.33 12.95
N GLU A 65 -0.29 16.19 14.12
CA GLU A 65 1.16 16.32 14.33
C GLU A 65 1.90 15.10 13.75
N ASP A 66 1.44 13.90 14.08
CA ASP A 66 2.01 12.60 13.72
C ASP A 66 1.02 11.69 12.96
N ASN A 67 -0.04 12.26 12.42
CA ASN A 67 -1.13 11.49 11.82
C ASN A 67 -1.88 12.29 10.77
N ILE A 68 -2.69 11.58 9.99
CA ILE A 68 -3.81 12.15 9.24
C ILE A 68 -5.12 11.64 9.83
N VAL A 69 -6.14 12.47 9.77
CA VAL A 69 -7.51 12.09 10.13
C VAL A 69 -8.35 12.11 8.87
N VAL A 70 -8.97 11.00 8.55
CA VAL A 70 -9.87 10.88 7.41
C VAL A 70 -11.23 10.43 7.92
N ASP A 71 -12.26 11.23 7.68
CA ASP A 71 -13.64 11.00 8.14
C ASP A 71 -13.72 10.66 9.64
N GLY A 72 -12.91 11.36 10.45
CA GLY A 72 -12.83 11.16 11.89
C GLY A 72 -11.95 9.97 12.33
N LYS A 73 -11.47 9.13 11.41
CA LYS A 73 -10.55 8.03 11.73
C LYS A 73 -9.11 8.49 11.69
N LYS A 74 -8.41 8.39 12.84
CA LYS A 74 -6.99 8.73 12.97
C LYS A 74 -6.12 7.60 12.40
N ILE A 75 -5.16 7.96 11.53
CA ILE A 75 -4.18 7.05 10.94
C ILE A 75 -2.79 7.59 11.25
N THR A 76 -2.03 6.83 12.03
CA THR A 76 -0.68 7.24 12.44
C THR A 76 0.29 7.22 11.27
N ILE A 77 1.13 8.25 11.19
CA ILE A 77 2.22 8.36 10.22
C ILE A 77 3.54 8.15 10.93
N TYR A 78 4.28 7.16 10.49
CA TYR A 78 5.66 6.93 10.87
C TYR A 78 6.59 7.57 9.85
N ALA A 79 7.74 8.07 10.32
CA ALA A 79 8.76 8.70 9.46
C ALA A 79 10.09 7.95 9.60
N LYS A 80 10.06 6.64 9.30
CA LYS A 80 11.22 5.75 9.41
C LYS A 80 11.78 5.42 8.02
N ALA A 81 13.07 5.67 7.83
CA ALA A 81 13.75 5.30 6.59
C ALA A 81 14.02 3.79 6.52
N ASN A 82 14.26 3.17 7.69
CA ASN A 82 14.50 1.74 7.78
C ASN A 82 13.22 1.00 8.17
N ALA A 83 12.77 0.11 7.31
CA ALA A 83 11.55 -0.67 7.51
C ALA A 83 11.60 -1.60 8.73
N ALA A 84 12.78 -2.05 9.14
CA ALA A 84 12.95 -2.91 10.31
C ALA A 84 12.63 -2.19 11.65
N GLU A 85 12.58 -0.84 11.66
CA GLU A 85 12.25 -0.04 12.84
C GLU A 85 10.73 0.24 12.97
N LEU A 86 9.93 -0.27 12.06
CA LEU A 86 8.50 -0.03 12.03
C LEU A 86 7.76 -1.01 12.94
N PRO A 87 6.76 -0.55 13.71
CA PRO A 87 6.11 -1.37 14.74
C PRO A 87 4.99 -2.26 14.16
N TRP A 88 5.24 -2.94 13.04
CA TRP A 88 4.20 -3.73 12.37
C TRP A 88 3.65 -4.86 13.25
N GLY A 89 4.52 -5.49 14.03
CA GLY A 89 4.11 -6.54 14.98
C GLY A 89 3.21 -6.02 16.09
N GLU A 90 3.53 -4.85 16.68
CA GLU A 90 2.74 -4.23 17.74
C GLU A 90 1.35 -3.80 17.26
N LEU A 91 1.26 -3.33 16.01
CA LEU A 91 0.01 -2.93 15.38
C LEU A 91 -0.81 -4.13 14.89
N GLY A 92 -0.21 -5.32 14.85
CA GLY A 92 -0.82 -6.53 14.32
C GLY A 92 -1.10 -6.45 12.82
N VAL A 93 -0.15 -5.86 12.06
CA VAL A 93 -0.28 -5.69 10.61
C VAL A 93 -0.28 -7.04 9.91
N ASP A 94 -1.33 -7.30 9.15
CA ASP A 94 -1.44 -8.49 8.31
C ASP A 94 -0.67 -8.32 7.00
N VAL A 95 -0.84 -7.17 6.36
CA VAL A 95 -0.23 -6.86 5.06
C VAL A 95 0.45 -5.50 5.07
N VAL A 96 1.69 -5.43 4.59
CA VAL A 96 2.33 -4.17 4.21
C VAL A 96 2.24 -4.00 2.70
N LEU A 97 1.70 -2.86 2.26
CA LEU A 97 1.82 -2.41 0.87
C LEU A 97 3.11 -1.61 0.73
N GLU A 98 4.08 -2.17 0.03
CA GLU A 98 5.34 -1.52 -0.26
C GLU A 98 5.21 -0.67 -1.53
N CYS A 99 5.17 0.65 -1.35
CA CYS A 99 4.94 1.65 -2.40
C CYS A 99 6.08 2.67 -2.54
N THR A 100 7.22 2.45 -1.87
CA THR A 100 8.37 3.38 -1.94
C THR A 100 9.23 3.18 -3.18
N GLY A 101 9.24 1.97 -3.73
CA GLY A 101 10.16 1.55 -4.78
C GLY A 101 11.58 1.21 -4.29
N PHE A 102 11.85 1.24 -2.98
CA PHE A 102 13.15 0.87 -2.40
C PHE A 102 13.26 -0.62 -2.08
N TYR A 103 12.18 -1.23 -1.62
CA TYR A 103 12.11 -2.63 -1.18
C TYR A 103 11.52 -3.52 -2.28
N THR A 104 12.11 -3.46 -3.48
CA THR A 104 11.59 -4.13 -4.69
C THR A 104 12.03 -5.59 -4.83
N SER A 105 12.93 -6.08 -3.98
CA SER A 105 13.36 -7.48 -3.96
C SER A 105 12.89 -8.19 -2.69
N LYS A 106 12.74 -9.53 -2.76
CA LYS A 106 12.39 -10.37 -1.60
C LYS A 106 13.31 -10.12 -0.41
N ALA A 107 14.62 -10.07 -0.66
CA ALA A 107 15.63 -9.86 0.38
C ALA A 107 15.44 -8.51 1.11
N LYS A 108 15.14 -7.44 0.38
CA LYS A 108 14.88 -6.13 0.98
C LYS A 108 13.53 -6.10 1.70
N ALA A 109 12.48 -6.63 1.07
CA ALA A 109 11.13 -6.67 1.64
C ALA A 109 11.04 -7.52 2.92
N GLN A 110 12.00 -8.43 3.14
CA GLN A 110 12.11 -9.22 4.36
C GLN A 110 12.16 -8.34 5.62
N ALA A 111 12.71 -7.12 5.53
CA ALA A 111 12.74 -6.18 6.65
C ALA A 111 11.35 -5.85 7.23
N HIS A 112 10.29 -5.85 6.40
CA HIS A 112 8.92 -5.69 6.88
C HIS A 112 8.38 -6.92 7.62
N ILE A 113 8.77 -8.11 7.19
CA ILE A 113 8.43 -9.37 7.89
C ILE A 113 9.15 -9.43 9.23
N ASP A 114 10.44 -9.05 9.26
CA ASP A 114 11.25 -9.00 10.48
C ASP A 114 10.68 -7.96 11.48
N ALA A 115 10.07 -6.89 10.96
CA ALA A 115 9.34 -5.90 11.75
C ALA A 115 7.96 -6.41 12.26
N GLY A 116 7.55 -7.62 11.90
CA GLY A 116 6.35 -8.29 12.39
C GLY A 116 5.14 -8.28 11.48
N ALA A 117 5.25 -7.85 10.23
CA ALA A 117 4.19 -8.00 9.25
C ALA A 117 4.06 -9.47 8.80
N LYS A 118 2.82 -9.94 8.55
CA LYS A 118 2.61 -11.32 8.08
C LYS A 118 2.91 -11.49 6.59
N LYS A 119 2.62 -10.46 5.78
CA LYS A 119 2.83 -10.46 4.32
C LYS A 119 3.29 -9.09 3.84
N VAL A 120 3.99 -9.07 2.71
CA VAL A 120 4.36 -7.84 1.99
C VAL A 120 3.90 -7.94 0.55
N VAL A 121 3.22 -6.92 0.06
CA VAL A 121 2.84 -6.77 -1.34
C VAL A 121 3.63 -5.61 -1.93
N ILE A 122 4.45 -5.88 -2.91
CA ILE A 122 5.29 -4.89 -3.58
C ILE A 122 4.54 -4.32 -4.77
N SER A 123 4.34 -3.00 -4.79
CA SER A 123 3.58 -2.30 -5.84
C SER A 123 4.42 -1.93 -7.07
N ALA A 124 5.73 -2.12 -7.02
CA ALA A 124 6.63 -1.84 -8.13
C ALA A 124 6.98 -3.12 -8.89
N PRO A 125 7.30 -3.05 -10.21
CA PRO A 125 7.90 -4.18 -10.88
C PRO A 125 9.16 -4.61 -10.12
N ALA A 126 9.22 -5.86 -9.69
CA ALA A 126 10.44 -6.37 -9.13
C ALA A 126 11.49 -6.43 -10.25
N GLY A 127 12.75 -6.12 -9.95
CA GLY A 127 13.86 -6.40 -10.84
C GLY A 127 13.89 -7.91 -11.17
N ASN A 128 14.91 -8.36 -11.87
CA ASN A 128 15.05 -9.75 -12.38
C ASN A 128 14.88 -10.88 -11.33
N ASP A 129 14.62 -10.55 -10.06
CA ASP A 129 14.39 -11.48 -8.95
C ASP A 129 12.93 -11.94 -8.78
N LEU A 130 12.03 -11.60 -9.72
CA LEU A 130 10.60 -12.01 -9.67
C LEU A 130 10.40 -13.54 -9.68
N GLU A 131 11.32 -14.28 -10.28
CA GLU A 131 11.24 -15.75 -10.30
C GLU A 131 11.33 -16.36 -8.89
N ALA A 132 11.99 -15.69 -7.94
CA ALA A 132 12.16 -16.18 -6.58
C ALA A 132 10.92 -15.98 -5.69
N LEU A 133 10.05 -15.01 -5.99
CA LEU A 133 8.86 -14.70 -5.20
C LEU A 133 7.66 -15.62 -5.53
N SER A 134 7.65 -16.20 -6.73
CA SER A 134 6.54 -17.05 -7.19
C SER A 134 6.68 -18.54 -6.83
N ALA A 135 7.87 -18.99 -6.44
CA ALA A 135 8.17 -20.44 -6.37
C ALA A 135 7.77 -21.14 -5.07
N GLU A 136 7.62 -20.46 -3.95
CA GLU A 136 7.47 -21.14 -2.67
C GLU A 136 6.07 -21.10 -2.00
N HIS A 137 5.10 -20.30 -2.51
CA HIS A 137 3.78 -20.20 -1.84
C HIS A 137 2.57 -20.10 -2.77
N LEU A 138 2.68 -20.45 -4.04
CA LEU A 138 1.56 -20.41 -4.98
C LEU A 138 1.43 -21.77 -5.68
N THR A 139 0.32 -22.44 -5.43
CA THR A 139 -0.07 -23.63 -6.19
C THR A 139 -0.24 -23.28 -7.67
N GLU A 140 0.32 -24.09 -8.50
CA GLU A 140 0.79 -23.97 -9.88
C GLU A 140 -0.18 -23.47 -10.97
N SER A 141 -1.41 -23.03 -10.72
CA SER A 141 -2.36 -22.88 -11.83
C SER A 141 -2.96 -21.48 -12.07
N GLN A 142 -2.71 -20.47 -11.23
CA GLN A 142 -3.42 -19.18 -11.41
C GLN A 142 -2.55 -17.90 -11.40
N THR A 143 -1.25 -17.98 -11.20
CA THR A 143 -0.42 -16.80 -10.96
C THR A 143 0.45 -16.33 -12.11
N ALA A 144 0.71 -17.18 -13.11
CA ALA A 144 1.55 -16.83 -14.25
C ALA A 144 0.94 -15.76 -15.18
N ASP A 145 -0.39 -15.71 -15.29
CA ASP A 145 -1.07 -14.77 -16.20
C ASP A 145 -1.27 -13.37 -15.59
N THR A 146 -1.44 -13.25 -14.27
CA THR A 146 -1.70 -11.96 -13.63
C THR A 146 -0.42 -11.14 -13.46
N ALA A 147 0.72 -11.78 -13.22
CA ALA A 147 2.02 -11.10 -13.11
C ALA A 147 2.55 -10.60 -14.47
N LYS A 148 2.19 -11.25 -15.58
CA LYS A 148 2.58 -10.84 -16.94
C LYS A 148 1.85 -9.61 -17.46
N THR A 149 0.72 -9.25 -16.88
CA THR A 149 -0.11 -8.11 -17.35
C THR A 149 0.36 -6.77 -16.76
N ILE A 150 1.36 -6.75 -15.88
CA ILE A 150 1.98 -5.51 -15.38
C ILE A 150 3.21 -5.16 -16.24
N ASP A 151 3.07 -5.21 -17.56
CA ASP A 151 4.14 -4.84 -18.47
C ASP A 151 4.12 -3.34 -18.78
N SER A 152 5.23 -2.74 -18.49
CA SER A 152 5.96 -1.54 -19.00
C SER A 152 5.25 -0.37 -19.71
N ASN A 153 3.92 -0.22 -19.75
CA ASN A 153 3.23 0.90 -20.38
C ASN A 153 2.36 1.72 -19.41
N PHE A 154 2.95 2.21 -18.34
CA PHE A 154 2.31 3.00 -17.27
C PHE A 154 1.89 4.43 -17.70
N ASN A 155 1.42 4.66 -18.91
CA ASN A 155 1.14 6.02 -19.40
C ASN A 155 -0.34 6.35 -19.65
N ARG A 156 -1.32 5.57 -19.19
CA ARG A 156 -2.75 5.89 -19.39
C ARG A 156 -3.57 5.83 -18.09
N HIS A 157 -4.35 6.87 -17.88
CA HIS A 157 -5.20 7.14 -16.71
C HIS A 157 -6.13 5.98 -16.25
N GLY A 158 -6.54 5.10 -17.14
CA GLY A 158 -7.41 3.97 -16.82
C GLY A 158 -6.73 2.77 -16.15
N GLU A 159 -5.42 2.64 -16.30
CA GLU A 159 -4.67 1.48 -15.81
C GLU A 159 -4.38 1.54 -14.31
N PHE A 160 -4.30 2.74 -13.73
CA PHE A 160 -4.11 2.92 -12.28
C PHE A 160 -5.31 2.47 -11.44
N LEU A 161 -6.52 2.73 -11.91
CA LEU A 161 -7.74 2.24 -11.25
C LEU A 161 -7.82 0.71 -11.33
N HIS A 162 -7.43 0.15 -12.45
CA HIS A 162 -7.39 -1.29 -12.66
C HIS A 162 -6.34 -1.97 -11.77
N PHE A 163 -5.16 -1.36 -11.61
CA PHE A 163 -4.12 -1.85 -10.70
C PHE A 163 -4.59 -1.85 -9.24
N SER A 164 -5.21 -0.77 -8.79
CA SER A 164 -5.74 -0.69 -7.42
C SER A 164 -6.84 -1.71 -7.16
N LEU A 165 -7.71 -1.96 -8.13
CA LEU A 165 -8.76 -2.99 -8.05
C LEU A 165 -8.18 -4.40 -8.05
N LEU A 166 -7.19 -4.68 -8.89
CA LEU A 166 -6.47 -5.96 -8.90
C LEU A 166 -5.72 -6.20 -7.60
N LEU A 167 -5.09 -5.17 -7.05
CA LEU A 167 -4.40 -5.24 -5.76
C LEU A 167 -5.37 -5.59 -4.63
N LEU A 168 -6.56 -4.97 -4.61
CA LEU A 168 -7.61 -5.27 -3.64
C LEU A 168 -8.17 -6.68 -3.81
N GLN A 169 -8.39 -7.13 -5.05
CA GLN A 169 -8.82 -8.50 -5.33
C GLN A 169 -7.75 -9.50 -4.90
N TYR A 170 -6.49 -9.21 -5.18
CA TYR A 170 -5.36 -10.05 -4.76
C TYR A 170 -5.31 -10.20 -3.23
N ILE A 171 -5.40 -9.09 -2.49
CA ILE A 171 -5.40 -9.14 -1.03
C ILE A 171 -6.63 -9.91 -0.51
N ARG A 172 -7.82 -9.73 -1.11
CA ARG A 172 -9.05 -10.49 -0.73
C ARG A 172 -8.97 -11.99 -0.97
N LEU A 173 -8.24 -12.43 -1.99
CA LEU A 173 -8.12 -13.85 -2.32
C LEU A 173 -7.21 -14.62 -1.33
N PHE A 174 -6.34 -13.92 -0.60
CA PHE A 174 -5.34 -14.53 0.28
C PHE A 174 -5.58 -14.28 1.78
N PHE A 175 -6.69 -13.63 2.14
CA PHE A 175 -7.18 -13.40 3.51
C PHE A 175 -8.70 -13.61 3.62
#